data_d0b19612b320687137402f6a7d7e4af5
#
_entry.id   d0b19612b320687137402f6a7d7e4af5
#
_cell.length_a   1.000
_cell.length_b   1.000
_cell.length_c   1.000
_cell.angle_alpha   90.00
_cell.angle_beta   90.00
_cell.angle_gamma   90.00
#
_symmetry.space_group_name_H-M   'P 1'
#
loop_
_entity.id
_entity.type
_entity.pdbx_description
1 polymer ?
#
loop_
_entity_poly.entity_id
_entity_poly.type
_entity_poly.pdbx_seq_one_letter_code
_entity_poly.pdbx_strand_id
1 'polypeptide(L)'
;MARSIDPNVPAVPEPAARHPYPGLDTWEKEIRVVTPLFGGGSIPRTNDPVTVIRPSAIRGHLRFWWRATQGARFTDATELRKTEGTIWGTTDDPSKVVVEVQITKPGRPEACATFPPDKTFPRFASGYPPYALFPFQGNKKDGIAPATAARDVEFRLTVRYPSGYRIEVMAALWAWTNFGGIGARTRRGCGALLCDATAPKTVASVANWWKAGRTLSRAAPGGSHAQWPTLDRAPLLTQSAMPAMAAWEAAVALMREFRQGENTGRNRGTSPNRPGRSRWPEADSLRTITGEGDARHLPAITVSTPAFPRAELGLPIVFHFKDYQDAPNNSELYPADHGESRRMASPVILRPLGIAGGSQALPMVLVLDAPAPEELELHFDAGGPASTGMLYEDTSRRFSTRQTRVSAPQIRRPDLASYASSPMAKRSGSGSALEAFAAFAREKGFREVRAL
;
A
#
# COMPACT_ATOMS: atom_id res chain seq x y z
N MET A 1 -37.52 7.84 -4.61
CA MET A 1 -38.36 8.93 -4.07
C MET A 1 -37.45 9.94 -3.42
N ALA A 2 -37.39 11.17 -3.91
CA ALA A 2 -36.68 12.24 -3.26
C ALA A 2 -37.44 12.62 -1.97
N ARG A 3 -36.77 12.65 -0.83
CA ARG A 3 -37.36 13.17 0.42
C ARG A 3 -37.62 14.65 0.22
N SER A 4 -38.88 15.10 0.40
CA SER A 4 -39.20 16.51 0.48
C SER A 4 -38.48 17.11 1.72
N ILE A 5 -37.80 18.23 1.50
CA ILE A 5 -37.19 18.99 2.61
C ILE A 5 -38.34 19.61 3.40
N ASP A 6 -38.38 19.39 4.70
CA ASP A 6 -39.35 20.01 5.61
C ASP A 6 -39.14 21.56 5.56
N PRO A 7 -40.13 22.35 5.19
CA PRO A 7 -40.02 23.80 5.15
C PRO A 7 -39.78 24.44 6.51
N ASN A 8 -39.96 23.68 7.59
CA ASN A 8 -39.73 24.15 8.97
C ASN A 8 -38.36 23.77 9.55
N VAL A 9 -37.41 23.36 8.70
CA VAL A 9 -36.03 23.13 9.21
C VAL A 9 -35.50 24.43 9.81
N PRO A 10 -35.15 24.48 11.10
CA PRO A 10 -34.59 25.67 11.72
C PRO A 10 -33.39 26.17 10.95
N ALA A 11 -33.27 27.47 10.78
CA ALA A 11 -32.08 28.07 10.18
C ALA A 11 -30.83 27.52 10.88
N VAL A 12 -29.85 27.07 10.08
CA VAL A 12 -28.55 26.65 10.64
C VAL A 12 -28.01 27.81 11.45
N PRO A 13 -27.76 27.67 12.75
CA PRO A 13 -27.22 28.75 13.54
C PRO A 13 -25.89 29.22 12.93
N GLU A 14 -25.69 30.51 12.86
CA GLU A 14 -24.40 31.06 12.46
C GLU A 14 -23.29 30.37 13.24
N PRO A 15 -22.21 29.93 12.59
CA PRO A 15 -21.10 29.31 13.30
C PRO A 15 -20.64 30.29 14.39
N ALA A 16 -20.71 29.87 15.64
CA ALA A 16 -20.19 30.67 16.75
C ALA A 16 -18.75 31.09 16.39
N ALA A 17 -18.41 32.36 16.59
CA ALA A 17 -17.08 32.88 16.33
C ALA A 17 -16.07 31.90 16.92
N ARG A 18 -15.18 31.34 16.06
CA ARG A 18 -14.22 30.31 16.48
C ARG A 18 -13.38 30.88 17.60
N HIS A 19 -13.68 30.50 18.83
CA HIS A 19 -12.83 30.83 19.95
C HIS A 19 -11.45 30.23 19.71
N PRO A 20 -10.36 31.02 19.83
CA PRO A 20 -9.03 30.45 19.80
C PRO A 20 -8.99 29.36 20.88
N TYR A 21 -8.56 28.15 20.52
CA TYR A 21 -8.43 27.05 21.50
C TYR A 21 -7.28 27.39 22.45
N PRO A 22 -7.54 27.93 23.64
CA PRO A 22 -6.47 28.39 24.54
C PRO A 22 -5.67 27.15 24.98
N GLY A 23 -4.34 27.27 24.97
CA GLY A 23 -3.44 26.22 25.42
C GLY A 23 -3.12 25.12 24.39
N LEU A 24 -3.56 25.28 23.12
CA LEU A 24 -3.17 24.38 22.07
C LEU A 24 -2.09 24.96 21.14
N ASP A 25 -1.06 24.19 20.87
CA ASP A 25 -0.14 24.46 19.77
C ASP A 25 -0.85 24.25 18.42
N THR A 26 -0.45 25.01 17.42
CA THR A 26 -1.01 24.94 16.08
C THR A 26 0.08 24.65 15.06
N TRP A 27 -0.15 23.63 14.23
CA TRP A 27 0.63 23.38 13.02
C TRP A 27 -0.28 23.60 11.82
N GLU A 28 0.08 24.55 10.96
CA GLU A 28 -0.69 24.87 9.75
C GLU A 28 0.24 24.95 8.56
N LYS A 29 -0.03 24.16 7.51
CA LYS A 29 0.78 24.11 6.29
C LYS A 29 -0.07 23.79 5.07
N GLU A 30 0.38 24.29 3.92
CA GLU A 30 -0.12 23.89 2.61
C GLU A 30 0.45 22.52 2.22
N ILE A 31 -0.40 21.68 1.66
CA ILE A 31 -0.06 20.33 1.21
C ILE A 31 -0.54 20.16 -0.24
N ARG A 32 0.34 19.66 -1.09
CA ARG A 32 0.05 19.30 -2.47
C ARG A 32 -0.07 17.79 -2.61
N VAL A 33 -1.06 17.33 -3.36
CA VAL A 33 -1.20 15.92 -3.75
C VAL A 33 -0.50 15.74 -5.11
N VAL A 34 0.66 15.10 -5.12
CA VAL A 34 1.59 15.05 -6.27
C VAL A 34 1.39 13.85 -7.20
N THR A 35 0.54 12.90 -6.81
CA THR A 35 0.08 11.78 -7.65
C THR A 35 -1.44 11.69 -7.61
N PRO A 36 -2.10 11.03 -8.58
CA PRO A 36 -3.56 10.98 -8.63
C PRO A 36 -4.19 10.44 -7.36
N LEU A 37 -5.18 11.16 -6.83
CA LEU A 37 -5.97 10.77 -5.68
C LEU A 37 -7.18 9.94 -6.14
N PHE A 38 -7.32 8.73 -5.61
CA PHE A 38 -8.44 7.84 -5.90
C PHE A 38 -9.29 7.61 -4.66
N GLY A 39 -10.59 7.43 -4.84
CA GLY A 39 -11.52 7.08 -3.78
C GLY A 39 -11.95 8.27 -2.92
N GLY A 40 -12.58 7.98 -1.78
CA GLY A 40 -13.14 8.99 -0.88
C GLY A 40 -14.64 9.22 -1.07
N GLY A 41 -15.22 8.86 -2.21
CA GLY A 41 -16.67 8.95 -2.45
C GLY A 41 -17.46 7.78 -1.85
N SER A 42 -18.76 7.95 -1.76
CA SER A 42 -19.73 6.88 -1.42
C SER A 42 -19.94 5.92 -2.58
N ILE A 43 -19.73 6.37 -3.80
CA ILE A 43 -19.79 5.55 -5.00
C ILE A 43 -18.41 4.96 -5.25
N PRO A 44 -18.29 3.62 -5.38
CA PRO A 44 -17.02 2.99 -5.69
C PRO A 44 -16.37 3.56 -6.95
N ARG A 45 -15.04 3.70 -6.95
CA ARG A 45 -14.22 4.18 -8.08
C ARG A 45 -14.38 5.66 -8.46
N THR A 46 -15.15 6.42 -7.70
CA THR A 46 -15.29 7.87 -7.89
C THR A 46 -14.78 8.63 -6.69
N ASN A 47 -14.30 9.85 -6.92
CA ASN A 47 -13.99 10.77 -5.84
C ASN A 47 -15.28 11.43 -5.33
N ASP A 48 -15.29 11.83 -4.06
CA ASP A 48 -16.36 12.67 -3.51
C ASP A 48 -16.24 14.08 -4.13
N PRO A 49 -17.25 14.57 -4.85
CA PRO A 49 -17.19 15.88 -5.49
C PRO A 49 -17.32 17.04 -4.49
N VAL A 50 -17.87 16.80 -3.30
CA VAL A 50 -18.10 17.81 -2.27
C VAL A 50 -16.97 17.81 -1.26
N THR A 51 -16.62 16.62 -0.74
CA THR A 51 -15.59 16.47 0.29
C THR A 51 -14.41 15.68 -0.25
N VAL A 52 -13.59 16.34 -1.05
CA VAL A 52 -12.41 15.72 -1.70
C VAL A 52 -11.47 15.07 -0.68
N ILE A 53 -11.26 15.74 0.46
CA ILE A 53 -10.42 15.25 1.56
C ILE A 53 -11.17 15.43 2.88
N ARG A 54 -11.34 14.34 3.62
CA ARG A 54 -12.04 14.34 4.91
C ARG A 54 -11.06 14.45 6.07
N PRO A 55 -11.28 15.37 7.05
CA PRO A 55 -10.45 15.45 8.25
C PRO A 55 -10.35 14.12 9.02
N SER A 56 -11.44 13.35 9.06
CA SER A 56 -11.47 12.03 9.70
C SER A 56 -10.53 11.03 9.03
N ALA A 57 -10.40 11.07 7.69
CA ALA A 57 -9.44 10.23 6.97
C ALA A 57 -8.00 10.59 7.33
N ILE A 58 -7.68 11.89 7.40
CA ILE A 58 -6.36 12.36 7.82
C ILE A 58 -6.06 11.91 9.25
N ARG A 59 -6.99 12.05 10.18
CA ARG A 59 -6.81 11.57 11.56
C ARG A 59 -6.51 10.06 11.58
N GLY A 60 -7.21 9.26 10.77
CA GLY A 60 -6.92 7.83 10.64
C GLY A 60 -5.49 7.56 10.12
N HIS A 61 -5.02 8.33 9.16
CA HIS A 61 -3.63 8.25 8.69
C HIS A 61 -2.62 8.67 9.75
N LEU A 62 -2.88 9.77 10.47
CA LEU A 62 -1.99 10.24 11.53
C LEU A 62 -1.87 9.22 12.67
N ARG A 63 -2.97 8.54 13.05
CA ARG A 63 -2.96 7.42 14.00
C ARG A 63 -2.04 6.28 13.54
N PHE A 64 -2.15 5.87 12.28
CA PHE A 64 -1.27 4.84 11.72
C PHE A 64 0.19 5.26 11.80
N TRP A 65 0.52 6.49 11.37
CA TRP A 65 1.90 6.98 11.38
C TRP A 65 2.43 7.27 12.78
N TRP A 66 1.56 7.61 13.72
CA TRP A 66 1.92 7.67 15.13
C TRP A 66 2.35 6.29 15.64
N ARG A 67 1.57 5.24 15.35
CA ARG A 67 1.98 3.87 15.69
C ARG A 67 3.29 3.48 15.03
N ALA A 68 3.49 3.85 13.77
CA ALA A 68 4.71 3.53 13.03
C ALA A 68 5.96 4.26 13.53
N THR A 69 5.81 5.44 14.15
CA THR A 69 6.94 6.25 14.65
C THR A 69 7.12 6.20 16.14
N GLN A 70 6.05 6.24 16.91
CA GLN A 70 6.06 6.27 18.38
C GLN A 70 5.71 4.90 18.99
N GLY A 71 5.01 4.07 18.23
CA GLY A 71 4.52 2.79 18.72
C GLY A 71 5.63 1.77 19.00
N ALA A 72 6.80 1.88 18.36
CA ALA A 72 7.92 0.96 18.58
C ALA A 72 8.41 0.91 20.05
N ARG A 73 8.11 1.92 20.86
CA ARG A 73 8.45 1.94 22.29
C ARG A 73 7.61 1.00 23.17
N PHE A 74 6.48 0.52 22.65
CA PHE A 74 5.58 -0.36 23.37
C PHE A 74 5.87 -1.82 23.02
N THR A 75 5.74 -2.69 24.00
CA THR A 75 5.84 -4.15 23.84
C THR A 75 4.47 -4.84 23.88
N ASP A 76 3.46 -4.12 24.38
CA ASP A 76 2.08 -4.61 24.50
C ASP A 76 1.09 -3.78 23.67
N ALA A 77 0.24 -4.46 22.90
CA ALA A 77 -0.74 -3.84 22.04
C ALA A 77 -1.86 -3.11 22.82
N THR A 78 -2.18 -3.56 24.02
CA THR A 78 -3.19 -2.95 24.89
C THR A 78 -2.71 -1.59 25.39
N GLU A 79 -1.45 -1.52 25.83
CA GLU A 79 -0.84 -0.27 26.29
C GLU A 79 -0.67 0.72 25.12
N LEU A 80 -0.25 0.25 23.95
CA LEU A 80 -0.21 1.04 22.72
C LEU A 80 -1.59 1.66 22.42
N ARG A 81 -2.64 0.83 22.42
CA ARG A 81 -4.02 1.25 22.14
C ARG A 81 -4.53 2.27 23.15
N LYS A 82 -4.25 2.06 24.44
CA LYS A 82 -4.60 2.99 25.51
C LYS A 82 -3.95 4.35 25.30
N THR A 83 -2.64 4.36 25.06
CA THR A 83 -1.89 5.61 24.81
C THR A 83 -2.33 6.30 23.53
N GLU A 84 -2.55 5.54 22.45
CA GLU A 84 -3.13 6.07 21.21
C GLU A 84 -4.47 6.76 21.49
N GLY A 85 -5.36 6.12 22.25
CA GLY A 85 -6.67 6.66 22.61
C GLY A 85 -6.58 7.97 23.36
N THR A 86 -5.63 8.15 24.28
CA THR A 86 -5.47 9.40 25.04
C THR A 86 -5.11 10.60 24.16
N ILE A 87 -4.48 10.38 23.00
CA ILE A 87 -4.06 11.44 22.07
C ILE A 87 -5.12 11.65 20.97
N TRP A 88 -5.50 10.57 20.31
CA TRP A 88 -6.29 10.59 19.07
C TRP A 88 -7.78 10.30 19.28
N GLY A 89 -8.19 10.00 20.50
CA GLY A 89 -9.56 9.67 20.89
C GLY A 89 -9.91 8.20 20.70
N THR A 90 -10.98 7.82 21.36
CA THR A 90 -11.64 6.51 21.27
C THR A 90 -13.10 6.69 20.85
N THR A 91 -13.92 5.64 20.94
CA THR A 91 -15.36 5.74 20.80
C THR A 91 -15.99 6.58 21.95
N ASP A 92 -15.41 6.47 23.14
CA ASP A 92 -15.94 7.05 24.37
C ASP A 92 -15.32 8.40 24.72
N ASP A 93 -14.04 8.59 24.32
CA ASP A 93 -13.29 9.83 24.62
C ASP A 93 -12.97 10.60 23.33
N PRO A 94 -13.24 11.93 23.29
CA PRO A 94 -12.91 12.74 22.13
C PRO A 94 -11.41 12.88 21.93
N SER A 95 -11.00 13.04 20.69
CA SER A 95 -9.60 13.35 20.34
C SER A 95 -9.15 14.68 20.94
N LYS A 96 -7.96 14.70 21.52
CA LYS A 96 -7.28 15.95 21.95
C LYS A 96 -6.62 16.66 20.76
N VAL A 97 -6.51 16.00 19.62
CA VAL A 97 -5.95 16.56 18.39
C VAL A 97 -7.11 16.94 17.45
N VAL A 98 -7.18 18.22 17.13
CA VAL A 98 -8.17 18.77 16.19
C VAL A 98 -7.54 18.84 14.80
N VAL A 99 -8.23 18.31 13.80
CA VAL A 99 -7.78 18.29 12.41
C VAL A 99 -8.79 19.06 11.56
N GLU A 100 -8.34 20.10 10.89
CA GLU A 100 -9.15 20.90 9.96
C GLU A 100 -8.51 20.90 8.59
N VAL A 101 -9.35 20.85 7.56
CA VAL A 101 -8.93 20.83 6.15
C VAL A 101 -9.66 21.95 5.42
N GLN A 102 -8.90 22.77 4.73
CA GLN A 102 -9.42 23.75 3.80
C GLN A 102 -8.88 23.40 2.40
N ILE A 103 -9.76 23.00 1.48
CA ILE A 103 -9.38 22.77 0.09
C ILE A 103 -9.05 24.12 -0.54
N THR A 104 -7.80 24.30 -0.97
CA THR A 104 -7.34 25.50 -1.66
C THR A 104 -7.42 25.32 -3.18
N LYS A 105 -7.32 24.07 -3.65
CA LYS A 105 -7.53 23.68 -5.04
C LYS A 105 -8.17 22.29 -5.10
N PRO A 106 -9.43 22.18 -5.55
CA PRO A 106 -10.16 20.91 -5.56
C PRO A 106 -9.60 19.88 -6.54
N GLY A 107 -8.72 20.31 -7.43
CA GLY A 107 -8.18 19.47 -8.48
C GLY A 107 -9.17 19.32 -9.65
N ARG A 108 -8.80 18.44 -10.57
CA ARG A 108 -9.61 18.10 -11.76
C ARG A 108 -9.82 16.60 -11.84
N PRO A 109 -11.01 16.14 -12.25
CA PRO A 109 -11.26 14.72 -12.47
C PRO A 109 -10.52 14.24 -13.72
N GLU A 110 -9.93 13.05 -13.65
CA GLU A 110 -9.23 12.41 -14.76
C GLU A 110 -9.44 10.89 -14.70
N ALA A 111 -9.95 10.29 -15.77
CA ALA A 111 -10.05 8.85 -15.85
C ALA A 111 -8.65 8.21 -15.91
N CYS A 112 -8.40 7.20 -15.08
CA CYS A 112 -7.09 6.55 -15.06
C CYS A 112 -6.78 5.72 -16.30
N ALA A 113 -7.82 5.33 -17.03
CA ALA A 113 -7.72 4.55 -18.26
C ALA A 113 -8.94 4.79 -19.16
N THR A 114 -8.82 4.38 -20.41
CA THR A 114 -9.92 4.37 -21.39
C THR A 114 -9.98 3.02 -22.09
N PHE A 115 -11.16 2.62 -22.55
CA PHE A 115 -11.29 1.45 -23.42
C PHE A 115 -11.26 1.88 -24.89
N PRO A 116 -10.22 1.50 -25.66
CA PRO A 116 -10.26 1.68 -27.11
C PRO A 116 -11.47 0.94 -27.72
N PRO A 117 -12.05 1.43 -28.82
CA PRO A 117 -13.25 0.83 -29.42
C PRO A 117 -13.14 -0.68 -29.64
N ASP A 118 -12.03 -1.13 -30.21
CA ASP A 118 -11.78 -2.53 -30.65
C ASP A 118 -11.07 -3.38 -29.57
N LYS A 119 -10.87 -2.85 -28.35
CA LYS A 119 -10.13 -3.56 -27.30
C LYS A 119 -11.02 -3.85 -26.09
N THR A 120 -10.85 -5.03 -25.54
CA THR A 120 -11.44 -5.41 -24.25
C THR A 120 -10.54 -4.97 -23.06
N PHE A 121 -9.27 -4.71 -23.33
CA PHE A 121 -8.31 -4.26 -22.32
C PHE A 121 -8.21 -2.74 -22.29
N PRO A 122 -8.18 -2.11 -21.12
CA PRO A 122 -8.03 -0.68 -21.00
C PRO A 122 -6.63 -0.21 -21.36
N ARG A 123 -6.54 1.00 -21.89
CA ARG A 123 -5.29 1.75 -22.05
C ARG A 123 -5.21 2.78 -20.94
N PHE A 124 -4.22 2.64 -20.07
CA PHE A 124 -3.96 3.59 -19.01
C PHE A 124 -3.47 4.94 -19.56
N ALA A 125 -3.84 6.01 -18.88
CA ALA A 125 -3.34 7.34 -19.18
C ALA A 125 -1.80 7.41 -19.01
N SER A 126 -1.15 8.32 -19.73
CA SER A 126 0.31 8.48 -19.67
C SER A 126 0.79 8.78 -18.24
N GLY A 127 1.84 8.11 -17.79
CA GLY A 127 2.38 8.23 -16.43
C GLY A 127 1.58 7.52 -15.35
N TYR A 128 0.50 6.80 -15.70
CA TYR A 128 -0.26 5.99 -14.74
C TYR A 128 0.24 4.55 -14.77
N PRO A 129 0.90 4.05 -13.71
CA PRO A 129 1.47 2.70 -13.68
C PRO A 129 0.39 1.62 -13.58
N PRO A 130 0.17 0.78 -14.62
CA PRO A 130 -0.91 -0.21 -14.65
C PRO A 130 -0.85 -1.19 -13.47
N TYR A 131 0.36 -1.55 -13.03
CA TYR A 131 0.54 -2.47 -11.90
C TYR A 131 -0.02 -1.95 -10.58
N ALA A 132 0.07 -0.64 -10.32
CA ALA A 132 -0.54 -0.02 -9.14
C ALA A 132 -2.05 0.11 -9.29
N LEU A 133 -2.56 0.26 -10.51
CA LEU A 133 -3.92 0.68 -10.81
C LEU A 133 -4.80 -0.45 -11.35
N PHE A 134 -4.30 -1.69 -11.37
CA PHE A 134 -5.06 -2.84 -11.84
C PHE A 134 -6.51 -2.92 -11.30
N PRO A 135 -6.81 -2.68 -9.99
CA PRO A 135 -8.18 -2.72 -9.52
C PRO A 135 -9.05 -1.55 -9.99
N PHE A 136 -8.46 -0.52 -10.58
CA PHE A 136 -9.15 0.68 -11.07
C PHE A 136 -9.40 0.69 -12.58
N GLN A 137 -8.88 -0.29 -13.30
CA GLN A 137 -8.92 -0.32 -14.78
C GLN A 137 -10.31 -0.45 -15.38
N GLY A 138 -11.32 -0.83 -14.60
CA GLY A 138 -12.64 -1.16 -15.13
C GLY A 138 -12.71 -2.55 -15.77
N ASN A 139 -13.89 -2.90 -16.27
CA ASN A 139 -14.13 -4.11 -17.04
C ASN A 139 -15.19 -3.83 -18.11
N LYS A 140 -14.81 -3.85 -19.39
CA LYS A 140 -15.71 -3.52 -20.50
C LYS A 140 -16.84 -4.54 -20.65
N LYS A 141 -16.57 -5.83 -20.35
CA LYS A 141 -17.57 -6.89 -20.46
C LYS A 141 -18.69 -6.73 -19.43
N ASP A 142 -18.35 -6.27 -18.24
CA ASP A 142 -19.29 -6.09 -17.13
C ASP A 142 -19.84 -4.65 -17.08
N GLY A 143 -19.55 -3.82 -18.09
CA GLY A 143 -19.98 -2.41 -18.14
C GLY A 143 -19.32 -1.52 -17.07
N ILE A 144 -18.26 -1.97 -16.43
CA ILE A 144 -17.61 -1.24 -15.36
C ILE A 144 -16.58 -0.26 -15.95
N ALA A 145 -16.83 1.04 -15.77
CA ALA A 145 -15.90 2.08 -16.21
C ALA A 145 -14.59 2.09 -15.41
N PRO A 146 -13.47 2.55 -16.01
CA PRO A 146 -12.27 2.86 -15.27
C PRO A 146 -12.51 3.91 -14.18
N ALA A 147 -11.76 3.82 -13.07
CA ALA A 147 -11.89 4.77 -11.97
C ALA A 147 -11.44 6.18 -12.39
N THR A 148 -12.10 7.18 -11.82
CA THR A 148 -11.71 8.58 -11.92
C THR A 148 -10.84 8.98 -10.72
N ALA A 149 -9.73 9.64 -10.99
CA ALA A 149 -8.86 10.25 -9.99
C ALA A 149 -9.06 11.75 -9.92
N ALA A 150 -8.77 12.36 -8.78
CA ALA A 150 -8.57 13.80 -8.68
C ALA A 150 -7.08 14.14 -8.84
N ARG A 151 -6.77 15.03 -9.81
CA ARG A 151 -5.42 15.51 -10.09
C ARG A 151 -5.24 16.93 -9.56
N ASP A 152 -4.02 17.24 -9.17
CA ASP A 152 -3.61 18.60 -8.80
C ASP A 152 -4.43 19.17 -7.61
N VAL A 153 -4.72 18.34 -6.64
CA VAL A 153 -5.42 18.73 -5.40
C VAL A 153 -4.43 19.41 -4.45
N GLU A 154 -4.84 20.57 -3.90
CA GLU A 154 -4.07 21.28 -2.87
C GLU A 154 -4.99 21.65 -1.71
N PHE A 155 -4.46 21.60 -0.49
CA PHE A 155 -5.22 21.91 0.70
C PHE A 155 -4.34 22.46 1.82
N ARG A 156 -4.93 23.32 2.63
CA ARG A 156 -4.35 23.75 3.90
C ARG A 156 -4.79 22.78 4.99
N LEU A 157 -3.83 22.26 5.73
CA LEU A 157 -4.05 21.42 6.88
C LEU A 157 -3.70 22.19 8.14
N THR A 158 -4.68 22.31 9.05
CA THR A 158 -4.48 22.86 10.38
C THR A 158 -4.67 21.74 11.41
N VAL A 159 -3.63 21.51 12.22
CA VAL A 159 -3.65 20.53 13.32
C VAL A 159 -3.36 21.25 14.62
N ARG A 160 -4.32 21.19 15.57
CA ARG A 160 -4.16 21.75 16.91
C ARG A 160 -4.06 20.65 17.95
N TYR A 161 -3.17 20.79 18.89
CA TYR A 161 -2.87 19.77 19.89
C TYR A 161 -2.30 20.37 21.17
N PRO A 162 -2.50 19.75 22.36
CA PRO A 162 -1.85 20.16 23.58
C PRO A 162 -0.32 20.07 23.46
N SER A 163 0.41 21.08 23.97
CA SER A 163 1.87 21.18 23.83
C SER A 163 2.62 19.94 24.31
N GLY A 164 2.08 19.23 25.32
CA GLY A 164 2.64 17.96 25.81
C GLY A 164 2.69 16.83 24.78
N TYR A 165 1.91 16.90 23.69
CA TYR A 165 1.89 15.89 22.61
C TYR A 165 2.62 16.34 21.33
N ARG A 166 3.41 17.39 21.42
CA ARG A 166 4.10 17.97 20.26
C ARG A 166 4.97 16.95 19.51
N ILE A 167 5.77 16.17 20.22
CA ILE A 167 6.66 15.19 19.61
C ILE A 167 5.85 14.11 18.89
N GLU A 168 4.81 13.59 19.51
CA GLU A 168 3.92 12.57 18.97
C GLU A 168 3.23 13.05 17.68
N VAL A 169 2.66 14.25 17.72
CA VAL A 169 1.93 14.82 16.57
C VAL A 169 2.89 15.16 15.44
N MET A 170 4.04 15.76 15.75
CA MET A 170 5.04 16.11 14.73
C MET A 170 5.66 14.87 14.08
N ALA A 171 5.89 13.78 14.82
CA ALA A 171 6.35 12.51 14.28
C ALA A 171 5.34 11.94 13.28
N ALA A 172 4.06 11.93 13.64
CA ALA A 172 3.00 11.44 12.79
C ALA A 172 2.84 12.30 11.51
N LEU A 173 2.88 13.62 11.64
CA LEU A 173 2.80 14.57 10.53
C LEU A 173 3.99 14.42 9.57
N TRP A 174 5.22 14.39 10.10
CA TRP A 174 6.42 14.18 9.29
C TRP A 174 6.36 12.87 8.51
N ALA A 175 6.01 11.77 9.19
CA ALA A 175 5.96 10.48 8.55
C ALA A 175 4.82 10.38 7.52
N TRP A 176 3.63 10.89 7.83
CA TRP A 176 2.50 10.86 6.92
C TRP A 176 2.72 11.68 5.65
N THR A 177 3.24 12.89 5.76
CA THR A 177 3.46 13.76 4.59
C THR A 177 4.55 13.23 3.66
N ASN A 178 5.55 12.54 4.21
CA ASN A 178 6.68 12.04 3.43
C ASN A 178 6.53 10.58 2.97
N PHE A 179 5.84 9.72 3.72
CA PHE A 179 5.73 8.28 3.44
C PHE A 179 4.28 7.83 3.24
N GLY A 180 3.31 8.59 3.67
CA GLY A 180 1.89 8.31 3.54
C GLY A 180 1.28 8.85 2.25
N GLY A 181 0.00 9.10 2.30
CA GLY A 181 -0.83 9.62 1.21
C GLY A 181 -2.26 9.77 1.67
N ILE A 182 -3.14 10.16 0.74
CA ILE A 182 -4.57 10.32 0.98
C ILE A 182 -5.36 9.55 -0.08
N GLY A 183 -6.53 8.99 0.29
CA GLY A 183 -7.36 8.18 -0.57
C GLY A 183 -6.97 6.71 -0.62
N ALA A 184 -7.29 6.04 -1.70
CA ALA A 184 -7.06 4.61 -1.87
C ALA A 184 -5.65 4.31 -2.43
N ARG A 185 -5.11 3.12 -2.08
CA ARG A 185 -3.83 2.59 -2.58
C ARG A 185 -2.60 3.46 -2.31
N THR A 186 -2.59 4.18 -1.20
CA THR A 186 -1.48 5.06 -0.80
C THR A 186 -0.14 4.32 -0.68
N ARG A 187 -0.15 3.02 -0.30
CA ARG A 187 1.07 2.19 -0.29
C ARG A 187 1.60 1.85 -1.69
N ARG A 188 0.84 2.13 -2.74
CA ARG A 188 1.28 2.04 -4.15
C ARG A 188 1.47 3.41 -4.78
N GLY A 189 1.55 4.44 -3.94
CA GLY A 189 1.89 5.80 -4.33
C GLY A 189 0.74 6.62 -4.90
N CYS A 190 -0.51 6.15 -4.86
CA CYS A 190 -1.66 6.99 -5.17
C CYS A 190 -1.86 8.03 -4.06
N GLY A 191 -2.24 9.26 -4.42
CA GLY A 191 -2.49 10.33 -3.48
C GLY A 191 -1.27 10.72 -2.62
N ALA A 192 -0.06 10.58 -3.17
CA ALA A 192 1.17 10.94 -2.47
C ALA A 192 1.23 12.45 -2.19
N LEU A 193 1.75 12.80 -1.04
CA LEU A 193 1.76 14.17 -0.53
C LEU A 193 3.13 14.84 -0.69
N LEU A 194 3.11 16.16 -0.81
CA LEU A 194 4.28 17.03 -0.64
C LEU A 194 3.90 18.20 0.26
N CYS A 195 4.62 18.33 1.37
CA CYS A 195 4.56 19.47 2.28
C CYS A 195 5.96 20.05 2.39
N ASP A 196 6.16 21.27 1.90
CA ASP A 196 7.48 21.90 1.83
C ASP A 196 8.13 22.09 3.20
N ALA A 197 7.32 22.16 4.26
CA ALA A 197 7.83 22.31 5.64
C ALA A 197 8.45 21.01 6.19
N THR A 198 8.08 19.84 5.67
CA THR A 198 8.53 18.54 6.16
C THR A 198 9.37 17.77 5.15
N ALA A 199 9.34 18.15 3.87
CA ALA A 199 10.08 17.52 2.79
C ALA A 199 11.58 17.89 2.80
N PRO A 200 12.45 17.05 2.22
CA PRO A 200 13.85 17.44 2.01
C PRO A 200 13.95 18.65 1.07
N LYS A 201 14.88 19.55 1.36
CA LYS A 201 15.09 20.79 0.59
C LYS A 201 15.75 20.54 -0.78
N THR A 202 16.68 19.62 -0.81
CA THR A 202 17.46 19.24 -2.01
C THR A 202 17.78 17.75 -1.95
N VAL A 203 18.20 17.15 -3.05
CA VAL A 203 18.69 15.78 -3.08
C VAL A 203 19.86 15.58 -2.12
N ALA A 204 20.82 16.52 -2.11
CA ALA A 204 21.99 16.46 -1.23
C ALA A 204 21.65 16.57 0.26
N SER A 205 20.48 17.12 0.62
CA SER A 205 20.06 17.26 2.01
C SER A 205 19.26 16.05 2.54
N VAL A 206 18.96 15.06 1.71
CA VAL A 206 18.05 13.96 2.05
C VAL A 206 18.55 13.13 3.23
N ALA A 207 19.86 12.88 3.33
CA ALA A 207 20.43 12.13 4.46
C ALA A 207 20.25 12.89 5.79
N ASN A 208 20.51 14.19 5.79
CA ASN A 208 20.32 15.05 6.98
C ASN A 208 18.83 15.19 7.34
N TRP A 209 17.97 15.33 6.34
CA TRP A 209 16.52 15.33 6.52
C TRP A 209 16.02 14.05 7.18
N TRP A 210 16.49 12.89 6.71
CA TRP A 210 16.13 11.60 7.32
C TRP A 210 16.62 11.51 8.77
N LYS A 211 17.88 11.88 9.04
CA LYS A 211 18.45 11.90 10.39
C LYS A 211 17.61 12.77 11.32
N ALA A 212 17.27 13.99 10.90
CA ALA A 212 16.43 14.90 11.67
C ALA A 212 15.02 14.33 11.93
N GLY A 213 14.36 13.75 10.90
CA GLY A 213 13.05 13.13 11.07
C GLY A 213 13.07 11.92 12.01
N ARG A 214 14.15 11.14 11.98
CA ARG A 214 14.30 9.98 12.87
C ARG A 214 14.44 10.36 14.34
N THR A 215 14.85 11.56 14.68
CA THR A 215 14.87 12.02 16.09
C THR A 215 13.46 12.13 16.68
N LEU A 216 12.44 12.27 15.84
CA LEU A 216 11.03 12.28 16.25
C LEU A 216 10.47 10.87 16.50
N SER A 217 11.13 9.81 16.00
CA SER A 217 10.67 8.44 16.15
C SER A 217 11.29 7.79 17.38
N ARG A 218 10.61 6.81 17.96
CA ARG A 218 11.14 6.00 19.08
C ARG A 218 11.57 4.64 18.55
N ALA A 219 12.69 4.15 19.06
CA ALA A 219 13.14 2.79 18.76
C ALA A 219 12.49 1.78 19.71
N ALA A 220 12.43 0.52 19.27
CA ALA A 220 11.98 -0.57 20.11
C ALA A 220 12.96 -0.83 21.27
N PRO A 221 12.47 -1.07 22.50
CA PRO A 221 13.31 -1.45 23.62
C PRO A 221 14.09 -2.74 23.33
N GLY A 222 15.39 -2.76 23.64
CA GLY A 222 16.22 -3.96 23.49
C GLY A 222 16.38 -4.51 22.07
N GLY A 223 16.01 -3.74 21.03
CA GLY A 223 16.09 -4.19 19.64
C GLY A 223 15.04 -5.23 19.25
N SER A 224 14.02 -5.46 20.07
CA SER A 224 12.89 -6.35 19.74
C SER A 224 12.05 -5.78 18.61
N HIS A 225 11.52 -6.65 17.74
CA HIS A 225 10.58 -6.23 16.70
C HIS A 225 9.21 -5.96 17.31
N ALA A 226 8.60 -4.83 16.92
CA ALA A 226 7.22 -4.52 17.30
C ALA A 226 6.24 -5.51 16.64
N GLN A 227 5.13 -5.78 17.32
CA GLN A 227 4.04 -6.63 16.79
C GLN A 227 3.21 -5.93 15.69
N TRP A 228 3.52 -4.70 15.35
CA TRP A 228 2.86 -3.86 14.32
C TRP A 228 3.91 -3.17 13.44
N PRO A 229 3.51 -2.70 12.25
CA PRO A 229 4.45 -2.04 11.34
C PRO A 229 5.07 -0.79 11.93
N THR A 230 6.40 -0.68 11.91
CA THR A 230 7.18 0.47 12.39
C THR A 230 8.09 1.04 11.31
N LEU A 231 8.47 2.32 11.47
CA LEU A 231 9.35 3.06 10.58
C LEU A 231 10.82 2.95 11.07
N ASP A 232 11.34 1.75 11.19
CA ASP A 232 12.71 1.54 11.69
C ASP A 232 13.74 1.42 10.58
N ARG A 233 13.32 0.99 9.39
CA ARG A 233 14.21 0.86 8.22
C ARG A 233 14.30 2.17 7.45
N ALA A 234 15.51 2.48 6.98
CA ALA A 234 15.76 3.62 6.13
C ALA A 234 15.12 3.40 4.74
N PRO A 235 14.49 4.41 4.13
CA PRO A 235 14.00 4.30 2.76
C PRO A 235 15.13 4.14 1.77
N LEU A 236 14.84 3.45 0.67
CA LEU A 236 15.70 3.32 -0.49
C LEU A 236 15.25 4.32 -1.55
N LEU A 237 16.18 5.11 -2.05
CA LEU A 237 15.95 6.20 -3.00
C LEU A 237 16.90 6.08 -4.19
N THR A 238 16.53 6.64 -5.33
CA THR A 238 17.48 6.90 -6.42
C THR A 238 18.31 8.17 -6.13
N GLN A 239 19.42 8.32 -6.82
CA GLN A 239 20.29 9.50 -6.65
C GLN A 239 19.83 10.73 -7.46
N SER A 240 18.96 10.54 -8.44
CA SER A 240 18.49 11.60 -9.32
C SER A 240 17.01 11.86 -9.13
N ALA A 241 16.65 13.13 -8.95
CA ALA A 241 15.27 13.57 -8.92
C ALA A 241 14.69 13.65 -10.34
N MET A 242 13.38 13.46 -10.44
CA MET A 242 12.61 13.52 -11.67
C MET A 242 11.19 14.02 -11.37
N PRO A 243 10.36 14.34 -12.38
CA PRO A 243 8.96 14.71 -12.13
C PRO A 243 8.23 13.66 -11.28
N ALA A 244 7.37 14.10 -10.36
CA ALA A 244 6.73 13.24 -9.37
C ALA A 244 5.99 12.03 -9.98
N MET A 245 5.35 12.19 -11.14
CA MET A 245 4.68 11.10 -11.85
C MET A 245 5.67 10.05 -12.37
N ALA A 246 6.81 10.49 -12.92
CA ALA A 246 7.86 9.58 -13.36
C ALA A 246 8.51 8.84 -12.18
N ALA A 247 8.73 9.54 -11.07
CA ALA A 247 9.23 8.93 -9.84
C ALA A 247 8.27 7.88 -9.27
N TRP A 248 6.96 8.13 -9.35
CA TRP A 248 5.94 7.16 -9.00
C TRP A 248 6.00 5.92 -9.89
N GLU A 249 6.02 6.12 -11.21
CA GLU A 249 6.12 5.02 -12.18
C GLU A 249 7.37 4.17 -11.95
N ALA A 250 8.54 4.80 -11.74
CA ALA A 250 9.79 4.10 -11.48
C ALA A 250 9.73 3.26 -10.20
N ALA A 251 9.20 3.80 -9.10
CA ALA A 251 9.03 3.05 -7.86
C ALA A 251 8.08 1.85 -8.01
N VAL A 252 6.98 2.01 -8.74
CA VAL A 252 6.01 0.93 -9.00
C VAL A 252 6.57 -0.11 -9.97
N ALA A 253 7.30 0.34 -11.00
CA ALA A 253 7.93 -0.54 -11.99
C ALA A 253 8.91 -1.52 -11.34
N LEU A 254 9.64 -1.09 -10.32
CA LEU A 254 10.56 -1.93 -9.57
C LEU A 254 9.86 -3.15 -8.94
N MET A 255 8.72 -2.96 -8.28
CA MET A 255 7.94 -4.05 -7.70
C MET A 255 7.33 -4.94 -8.79
N ARG A 256 6.84 -4.35 -9.88
CA ARG A 256 6.35 -5.12 -11.02
C ARG A 256 7.44 -6.01 -11.59
N GLU A 257 8.65 -5.48 -11.78
CA GLU A 257 9.79 -6.24 -12.29
C GLU A 257 10.16 -7.39 -11.35
N PHE A 258 10.28 -7.12 -10.05
CA PHE A 258 10.57 -8.15 -9.05
C PHE A 258 9.54 -9.28 -9.05
N ARG A 259 8.25 -8.95 -9.12
CA ARG A 259 7.18 -9.96 -9.05
C ARG A 259 6.86 -10.64 -10.38
N GLN A 260 6.98 -9.93 -11.50
CA GLN A 260 6.46 -10.36 -12.80
C GLN A 260 7.42 -10.09 -13.97
N GLY A 261 8.57 -9.46 -13.71
CA GLY A 261 9.54 -9.15 -14.76
C GLY A 261 10.11 -10.41 -15.38
N GLU A 262 10.39 -10.33 -16.69
CA GLU A 262 11.04 -11.39 -17.44
C GLU A 262 12.43 -11.66 -16.84
N ASN A 263 12.77 -12.93 -16.69
CA ASN A 263 14.01 -13.40 -16.06
C ASN A 263 14.20 -12.98 -14.58
N THR A 264 13.20 -12.35 -13.96
CA THR A 264 13.16 -12.08 -12.53
C THR A 264 12.00 -12.85 -11.89
N GLY A 265 10.79 -12.34 -11.96
CA GLY A 265 9.60 -12.97 -11.39
C GLY A 265 8.98 -14.03 -12.29
N ARG A 266 9.30 -14.02 -13.58
CA ARG A 266 8.83 -14.98 -14.59
C ARG A 266 9.95 -15.36 -15.55
N ASN A 267 9.83 -16.51 -16.17
CA ASN A 267 10.63 -16.87 -17.33
C ASN A 267 10.19 -16.05 -18.55
N ARG A 268 11.01 -16.04 -19.57
CA ARG A 268 10.65 -15.43 -20.85
C ARG A 268 9.42 -16.10 -21.42
N GLY A 269 8.47 -15.32 -21.89
CA GLY A 269 7.27 -15.79 -22.57
C GLY A 269 7.50 -16.01 -24.06
N THR A 270 6.56 -16.71 -24.71
CA THR A 270 6.59 -16.93 -26.16
C THR A 270 5.98 -15.75 -26.93
N SER A 271 5.14 -14.96 -26.27
CA SER A 271 4.56 -13.73 -26.82
C SER A 271 4.08 -12.82 -25.68
N PRO A 272 3.76 -11.52 -25.93
CA PRO A 272 3.24 -10.60 -24.92
C PRO A 272 1.97 -11.12 -24.21
N ASN A 273 1.14 -11.90 -24.90
CA ASN A 273 -0.08 -12.48 -24.35
C ASN A 273 0.12 -13.87 -23.73
N ARG A 274 1.31 -14.43 -23.84
CA ARG A 274 1.71 -15.72 -23.26
C ARG A 274 2.96 -15.52 -22.43
N PRO A 275 2.83 -14.92 -21.23
CA PRO A 275 3.95 -14.70 -20.34
C PRO A 275 4.55 -16.04 -19.92
N GLY A 276 5.85 -16.07 -19.71
CA GLY A 276 6.54 -17.24 -19.21
C GLY A 276 6.08 -17.65 -17.82
N ARG A 277 6.41 -18.87 -17.45
CA ARG A 277 6.11 -19.46 -16.16
C ARG A 277 6.64 -18.61 -15.00
N SER A 278 5.87 -18.57 -13.92
CA SER A 278 6.32 -17.93 -12.65
C SER A 278 7.61 -18.58 -12.14
N ARG A 279 8.52 -17.76 -11.67
CA ARG A 279 9.75 -18.16 -10.96
C ARG A 279 9.56 -18.14 -9.44
N TRP A 280 8.37 -17.80 -9.00
CA TRP A 280 7.95 -17.89 -7.60
C TRP A 280 7.46 -19.31 -7.30
N PRO A 281 7.75 -19.85 -6.10
CA PRO A 281 7.42 -21.24 -5.77
C PRO A 281 5.93 -21.50 -5.56
N GLU A 282 5.13 -20.46 -5.35
CA GLU A 282 3.71 -20.61 -4.99
C GLU A 282 2.91 -21.40 -6.03
N ALA A 283 3.18 -21.21 -7.32
CA ALA A 283 2.45 -21.92 -8.37
C ALA A 283 2.68 -23.43 -8.30
N ASP A 284 3.91 -23.85 -8.02
CA ASP A 284 4.26 -25.27 -7.87
C ASP A 284 3.82 -25.82 -6.52
N SER A 285 3.84 -24.98 -5.48
CA SER A 285 3.28 -25.31 -4.16
C SER A 285 1.79 -25.60 -4.24
N LEU A 286 1.03 -24.79 -5.00
CA LEU A 286 -0.39 -25.02 -5.24
C LEU A 286 -0.62 -26.37 -5.94
N ARG A 287 0.13 -26.70 -6.99
CA ARG A 287 0.02 -28.00 -7.67
C ARG A 287 0.28 -29.17 -6.73
N THR A 288 1.26 -29.02 -5.86
CA THR A 288 1.58 -30.05 -4.86
C THR A 288 0.45 -30.23 -3.84
N ILE A 289 -0.12 -29.13 -3.35
CA ILE A 289 -1.18 -29.17 -2.32
C ILE A 289 -2.50 -29.68 -2.89
N THR A 290 -2.86 -29.24 -4.10
CA THR A 290 -4.15 -29.58 -4.70
C THR A 290 -4.13 -30.95 -5.40
N GLY A 291 -2.94 -31.44 -5.73
CA GLY A 291 -2.79 -32.61 -6.60
C GLY A 291 -3.22 -32.35 -8.05
N GLU A 292 -3.45 -31.07 -8.39
CA GLU A 292 -3.90 -30.64 -9.72
C GLU A 292 -2.73 -30.13 -10.54
N GLY A 293 -2.65 -30.60 -11.77
CA GLY A 293 -1.61 -30.23 -12.72
C GLY A 293 -1.22 -31.39 -13.62
N ASP A 294 -0.77 -31.07 -14.83
CA ASP A 294 -0.29 -32.09 -15.78
C ASP A 294 1.09 -32.57 -15.32
N ALA A 295 1.29 -33.90 -15.33
CA ALA A 295 2.59 -34.53 -15.04
C ALA A 295 3.71 -34.09 -16.01
N ARG A 296 3.36 -33.52 -17.16
CA ARG A 296 4.30 -32.94 -18.12
C ARG A 296 4.77 -31.53 -17.72
N HIS A 297 4.10 -30.92 -16.76
CA HIS A 297 4.45 -29.60 -16.32
C HIS A 297 5.66 -29.62 -15.41
N LEU A 298 6.80 -29.16 -15.91
CA LEU A 298 8.03 -29.09 -15.13
C LEU A 298 8.03 -27.92 -14.18
N PRO A 299 8.26 -28.11 -12.87
CA PRO A 299 8.36 -27.04 -11.89
C PRO A 299 9.47 -26.03 -12.24
N ALA A 300 9.17 -24.73 -12.07
CA ALA A 300 10.19 -23.70 -12.20
C ALA A 300 11.20 -23.75 -11.04
N ILE A 301 10.73 -24.17 -9.87
CA ILE A 301 11.50 -24.38 -8.66
C ILE A 301 11.04 -25.71 -8.07
N THR A 302 11.98 -26.65 -7.94
CA THR A 302 11.72 -27.90 -7.24
C THR A 302 11.92 -27.66 -5.75
N VAL A 303 10.85 -27.56 -4.99
CA VAL A 303 10.88 -27.47 -3.53
C VAL A 303 10.27 -28.73 -2.94
N SER A 304 10.94 -29.31 -1.96
CA SER A 304 10.45 -30.51 -1.25
C SER A 304 9.20 -30.24 -0.42
N THR A 305 8.98 -29.00 -0.05
CA THR A 305 7.87 -28.53 0.78
C THR A 305 7.23 -27.29 0.14
N PRO A 306 5.90 -27.14 0.15
CA PRO A 306 5.22 -25.95 -0.35
C PRO A 306 5.79 -24.66 0.26
N ALA A 307 5.89 -23.60 -0.55
CA ALA A 307 6.49 -22.33 -0.17
C ALA A 307 5.64 -21.14 -0.68
N PHE A 308 5.42 -20.13 0.19
CA PHE A 308 4.59 -18.96 -0.08
C PHE A 308 5.27 -17.64 0.33
N PRO A 309 6.50 -17.35 -0.12
CA PRO A 309 7.25 -16.19 0.33
C PRO A 309 6.60 -14.85 -0.01
N ARG A 310 5.78 -14.77 -1.09
CA ARG A 310 5.08 -13.53 -1.43
C ARG A 310 4.02 -13.09 -0.42
N ALA A 311 3.63 -13.95 0.53
CA ALA A 311 2.71 -13.60 1.60
C ALA A 311 3.22 -12.39 2.41
N GLU A 312 4.54 -12.26 2.61
CA GLU A 312 5.14 -11.10 3.27
C GLU A 312 4.91 -9.78 2.52
N LEU A 313 4.62 -9.82 1.22
CA LEU A 313 4.39 -8.63 0.40
C LEU A 313 2.95 -8.09 0.49
N GLY A 314 2.08 -8.76 1.25
CA GLY A 314 0.68 -8.38 1.48
C GLY A 314 -0.32 -9.45 1.03
N LEU A 315 -1.47 -9.48 1.69
CA LEU A 315 -2.55 -10.46 1.51
C LEU A 315 -3.91 -9.75 1.31
N PRO A 316 -4.89 -10.37 0.65
CA PRO A 316 -4.84 -11.71 0.04
C PRO A 316 -4.00 -11.74 -1.24
N ILE A 317 -3.57 -12.96 -1.61
CA ILE A 317 -3.01 -13.23 -2.93
C ILE A 317 -3.98 -14.12 -3.69
N VAL A 318 -4.44 -13.65 -4.83
CA VAL A 318 -5.26 -14.43 -5.76
C VAL A 318 -4.33 -15.09 -6.78
N PHE A 319 -4.47 -16.38 -6.94
CA PHE A 319 -3.78 -17.18 -7.93
C PHE A 319 -4.76 -17.53 -9.05
N HIS A 320 -4.44 -17.09 -10.24
CA HIS A 320 -5.22 -17.33 -11.42
C HIS A 320 -4.31 -17.93 -12.52
N PHE A 321 -4.62 -19.12 -12.97
CA PHE A 321 -3.89 -19.83 -14.01
C PHE A 321 -4.61 -19.65 -15.36
N LYS A 322 -3.84 -19.44 -16.41
CA LYS A 322 -4.39 -19.21 -17.74
C LYS A 322 -4.54 -20.48 -18.58
N ASP A 323 -3.78 -21.50 -18.24
CA ASP A 323 -3.76 -22.73 -19.02
C ASP A 323 -4.61 -23.79 -18.31
N TYR A 324 -5.72 -24.17 -18.92
CA TYR A 324 -6.71 -25.05 -18.32
C TYR A 324 -6.30 -26.51 -18.25
N GLN A 325 -5.30 -26.91 -19.06
CA GLN A 325 -4.88 -28.30 -19.13
C GLN A 325 -3.83 -28.67 -18.08
N ASP A 326 -3.18 -27.68 -17.49
CA ASP A 326 -2.04 -27.89 -16.58
C ASP A 326 -2.10 -26.92 -15.39
N ALA A 327 -3.28 -26.53 -14.98
CA ALA A 327 -3.40 -25.52 -13.95
C ALA A 327 -4.30 -25.97 -12.81
N PRO A 328 -3.88 -25.75 -11.56
CA PRO A 328 -4.80 -25.84 -10.44
C PRO A 328 -5.96 -24.86 -10.62
N ASN A 329 -7.09 -25.16 -10.02
CA ASN A 329 -8.19 -24.24 -9.92
C ASN A 329 -7.78 -22.93 -9.24
N ASN A 330 -8.56 -21.87 -9.43
CA ASN A 330 -8.31 -20.61 -8.78
C ASN A 330 -8.19 -20.79 -7.27
N SER A 331 -7.21 -20.12 -6.69
CA SER A 331 -6.91 -20.23 -5.26
C SER A 331 -6.64 -18.86 -4.67
N GLU A 332 -6.93 -18.71 -3.39
CA GLU A 332 -6.74 -17.46 -2.65
C GLU A 332 -6.05 -17.74 -1.33
N LEU A 333 -5.03 -16.94 -1.02
CA LEU A 333 -4.25 -17.04 0.20
C LEU A 333 -4.58 -15.85 1.11
N TYR A 334 -5.04 -16.14 2.32
CA TYR A 334 -5.46 -15.17 3.32
C TYR A 334 -4.64 -15.30 4.61
N PRO A 335 -4.58 -14.25 5.45
CA PRO A 335 -4.09 -14.40 6.82
C PRO A 335 -5.09 -15.22 7.64
N ALA A 336 -4.58 -16.15 8.48
CA ALA A 336 -5.42 -17.08 9.23
C ALA A 336 -6.27 -16.40 10.31
N ASP A 337 -5.71 -15.47 11.09
CA ASP A 337 -6.35 -14.95 12.30
C ASP A 337 -6.55 -13.42 12.29
N HIS A 338 -7.01 -12.85 11.20
CA HIS A 338 -7.26 -11.40 11.11
C HIS A 338 -8.75 -11.00 11.18
N GLY A 339 -9.57 -11.74 11.95
CA GLY A 339 -10.97 -11.43 12.17
C GLY A 339 -11.74 -11.23 10.86
N GLU A 340 -12.67 -10.28 10.82
CA GLU A 340 -13.51 -10.01 9.65
C GLU A 340 -12.72 -9.46 8.44
N SER A 341 -11.53 -8.88 8.66
CA SER A 341 -10.84 -8.12 7.60
C SER A 341 -10.17 -9.00 6.55
N ARG A 342 -9.79 -10.24 6.84
CA ARG A 342 -9.08 -11.17 5.95
C ARG A 342 -7.99 -10.53 5.06
N ARG A 343 -7.35 -9.45 5.55
CA ARG A 343 -6.38 -8.66 4.78
C ARG A 343 -5.18 -8.28 5.62
N MET A 344 -4.00 -8.49 5.07
CA MET A 344 -2.75 -7.94 5.57
C MET A 344 -2.24 -6.89 4.59
N ALA A 345 -2.16 -5.65 5.05
CA ALA A 345 -1.65 -4.58 4.22
C ALA A 345 -0.14 -4.77 3.97
N SER A 346 0.30 -4.61 2.72
CA SER A 346 1.73 -4.69 2.37
C SER A 346 2.58 -3.78 3.25
N PRO A 347 3.69 -4.24 3.84
CA PRO A 347 4.64 -3.36 4.51
C PRO A 347 5.46 -2.52 3.53
N VAL A 348 5.40 -2.81 2.22
CA VAL A 348 6.12 -2.07 1.20
C VAL A 348 5.31 -0.87 0.72
N ILE A 349 5.93 0.31 0.79
CA ILE A 349 5.42 1.57 0.29
C ILE A 349 6.27 2.00 -0.91
N LEU A 350 5.60 2.28 -2.04
CA LEU A 350 6.19 2.69 -3.31
C LEU A 350 5.59 4.04 -3.69
N ARG A 351 6.38 5.10 -3.64
CA ARG A 351 5.86 6.45 -3.95
C ARG A 351 6.98 7.41 -4.33
N PRO A 352 6.67 8.58 -4.91
CA PRO A 352 7.64 9.66 -5.01
C PRO A 352 7.89 10.29 -3.62
N LEU A 353 9.13 10.56 -3.27
CA LEU A 353 9.52 11.46 -2.19
C LEU A 353 9.76 12.85 -2.81
N GLY A 354 8.84 13.79 -2.57
CA GLY A 354 8.93 15.13 -3.13
C GLY A 354 10.08 15.94 -2.53
N ILE A 355 10.66 16.82 -3.36
CA ILE A 355 11.64 17.84 -2.95
C ILE A 355 10.90 19.16 -2.75
N ALA A 356 11.15 19.83 -1.65
CA ALA A 356 10.47 21.08 -1.28
C ALA A 356 10.65 22.18 -2.36
N GLY A 357 9.61 22.98 -2.53
CA GLY A 357 9.61 24.12 -3.45
C GLY A 357 9.47 23.79 -4.93
N GLY A 358 9.38 22.48 -5.30
CA GLY A 358 9.35 22.07 -6.70
C GLY A 358 8.34 21.01 -7.06
N SER A 359 8.41 20.54 -8.30
CA SER A 359 7.66 19.40 -8.84
C SER A 359 8.51 18.13 -8.94
N GLN A 360 9.76 18.21 -8.47
CA GLN A 360 10.71 17.10 -8.52
C GLN A 360 10.56 16.18 -7.32
N ALA A 361 10.81 14.90 -7.54
CA ALA A 361 10.75 13.87 -6.53
C ALA A 361 11.78 12.77 -6.80
N LEU A 362 12.12 12.03 -5.75
CA LEU A 362 12.93 10.82 -5.85
C LEU A 362 12.01 9.59 -5.84
N PRO A 363 12.17 8.63 -6.77
CA PRO A 363 11.57 7.31 -6.62
C PRO A 363 11.95 6.70 -5.27
N MET A 364 10.94 6.27 -4.50
CA MET A 364 11.15 5.77 -3.15
C MET A 364 10.54 4.40 -2.94
N VAL A 365 11.32 3.53 -2.30
CA VAL A 365 10.90 2.27 -1.70
C VAL A 365 11.10 2.37 -0.20
N LEU A 366 10.03 2.22 0.57
CA LEU A 366 10.10 2.08 2.02
C LEU A 366 9.56 0.71 2.39
N VAL A 367 10.31 -0.04 3.18
CA VAL A 367 9.86 -1.29 3.79
C VAL A 367 9.71 -1.04 5.27
N LEU A 368 8.46 -1.00 5.76
CA LEU A 368 8.20 -0.93 7.19
C LEU A 368 8.71 -2.21 7.86
N ASP A 369 9.26 -2.09 9.04
CA ASP A 369 9.52 -3.25 9.87
C ASP A 369 8.19 -3.77 10.41
N ALA A 370 7.78 -4.96 9.97
CA ALA A 370 6.49 -5.55 10.28
C ALA A 370 6.67 -7.04 10.56
N PRO A 371 5.87 -7.60 11.48
CA PRO A 371 5.89 -9.03 11.72
C PRO A 371 5.50 -9.77 10.43
N ALA A 372 6.16 -10.90 10.19
CA ALA A 372 5.69 -11.82 9.16
C ALA A 372 4.37 -12.46 9.62
N PRO A 373 3.49 -12.79 8.68
CA PRO A 373 2.32 -13.59 9.04
C PRO A 373 2.77 -14.94 9.60
N GLU A 374 2.20 -15.34 10.73
CA GLU A 374 2.54 -16.59 11.40
C GLU A 374 1.84 -17.78 10.76
N GLU A 375 0.58 -17.59 10.39
CA GLU A 375 -0.26 -18.61 9.78
C GLU A 375 -1.17 -18.01 8.72
N LEU A 376 -1.40 -18.79 7.64
CA LEU A 376 -2.24 -18.39 6.52
C LEU A 376 -3.25 -19.49 6.21
N GLU A 377 -4.35 -19.09 5.58
CA GLU A 377 -5.34 -20.01 5.01
C GLU A 377 -5.28 -19.96 3.49
N LEU A 378 -5.08 -21.10 2.88
CA LEU A 378 -5.21 -21.27 1.44
C LEU A 378 -6.60 -21.84 1.13
N HIS A 379 -7.37 -21.11 0.36
CA HIS A 379 -8.68 -21.52 -0.15
C HIS A 379 -8.55 -21.88 -1.62
N PHE A 380 -9.11 -22.99 -2.04
CA PHE A 380 -9.11 -23.42 -3.43
C PHE A 380 -10.41 -24.17 -3.79
N ASP A 381 -10.82 -24.07 -5.06
CA ASP A 381 -12.02 -24.72 -5.56
C ASP A 381 -11.81 -26.24 -5.63
N ALA A 382 -12.73 -27.00 -5.07
CA ALA A 382 -12.69 -28.45 -5.06
C ALA A 382 -13.47 -29.06 -6.25
N GLY A 383 -13.04 -28.77 -7.48
CA GLY A 383 -13.54 -29.44 -8.68
C GLY A 383 -14.61 -28.68 -9.48
N GLY A 384 -14.31 -28.45 -10.71
CA GLY A 384 -15.13 -27.88 -11.79
C GLY A 384 -14.25 -27.10 -12.78
N PRO A 385 -14.55 -27.10 -14.09
CA PRO A 385 -13.79 -26.29 -15.03
C PRO A 385 -13.87 -24.84 -14.62
N ALA A 386 -12.72 -24.18 -14.54
CA ALA A 386 -12.61 -22.78 -14.19
C ALA A 386 -13.57 -21.93 -15.02
N SER A 387 -14.59 -21.38 -14.38
CA SER A 387 -15.47 -20.42 -15.04
C SER A 387 -14.67 -19.18 -15.37
N THR A 388 -14.52 -18.92 -16.66
CA THR A 388 -13.90 -17.73 -17.22
C THR A 388 -14.61 -16.48 -16.71
N GLY A 389 -13.92 -15.68 -15.94
CA GLY A 389 -14.21 -14.26 -15.77
C GLY A 389 -15.12 -13.89 -14.63
N MET A 390 -14.59 -13.87 -13.42
CA MET A 390 -15.07 -12.93 -12.39
C MET A 390 -13.94 -12.69 -11.39
N LEU A 391 -13.18 -11.67 -11.67
CA LEU A 391 -12.42 -10.94 -10.65
C LEU A 391 -13.34 -9.82 -10.17
N TYR A 392 -13.72 -9.86 -8.90
CA TYR A 392 -14.55 -8.85 -8.22
C TYR A 392 -16.05 -8.85 -8.54
N GLU A 393 -16.77 -9.38 -7.64
CA GLU A 393 -18.15 -9.17 -7.22
C GLU A 393 -18.94 -10.49 -7.12
N ASP A 394 -18.69 -11.26 -6.13
CA ASP A 394 -19.74 -11.97 -5.39
C ASP A 394 -19.15 -12.68 -4.18
N THR A 395 -19.17 -12.03 -3.03
CA THR A 395 -18.87 -12.65 -1.73
C THR A 395 -19.98 -13.62 -1.30
N SER A 396 -21.03 -13.81 -2.08
CA SER A 396 -22.18 -14.66 -1.77
C SER A 396 -22.10 -16.06 -2.38
N ARG A 397 -21.21 -16.32 -3.35
CA ARG A 397 -20.99 -17.68 -3.85
C ARG A 397 -20.14 -18.46 -2.87
N ARG A 398 -20.78 -19.26 -2.03
CA ARG A 398 -20.15 -20.33 -1.26
C ARG A 398 -19.61 -21.36 -2.24
N PHE A 399 -18.33 -21.21 -2.60
CA PHE A 399 -17.58 -22.30 -3.20
C PHE A 399 -17.52 -23.45 -2.17
N SER A 400 -17.57 -24.67 -2.59
CA SER A 400 -17.12 -25.79 -1.77
C SER A 400 -15.60 -25.72 -1.71
N THR A 401 -15.06 -24.80 -0.89
CA THR A 401 -13.64 -24.52 -0.79
C THR A 401 -13.02 -25.55 0.15
N ARG A 402 -12.02 -26.25 -0.34
CA ARG A 402 -11.05 -26.88 0.54
C ARG A 402 -10.14 -25.81 1.12
N GLN A 403 -9.87 -25.93 2.41
CA GLN A 403 -8.98 -25.03 3.13
C GLN A 403 -7.77 -25.83 3.62
N THR A 404 -6.60 -25.25 3.52
CA THR A 404 -5.40 -25.77 4.15
C THR A 404 -4.62 -24.64 4.82
N ARG A 405 -3.88 -24.98 5.88
CA ARG A 405 -3.04 -24.03 6.60
C ARG A 405 -1.64 -23.97 6.02
N VAL A 406 -1.07 -22.79 6.02
CA VAL A 406 0.32 -22.50 5.60
C VAL A 406 1.02 -21.85 6.78
N SER A 407 2.01 -22.53 7.32
CA SER A 407 2.73 -22.10 8.53
C SER A 407 3.94 -21.23 8.21
N ALA A 408 4.51 -20.57 9.23
CA ALA A 408 5.68 -19.69 9.12
C ALA A 408 6.88 -20.32 8.39
N PRO A 409 7.27 -21.60 8.59
CA PRO A 409 8.35 -22.22 7.82
C PRO A 409 8.09 -22.33 6.31
N GLN A 410 6.82 -22.26 5.88
CA GLN A 410 6.45 -22.24 4.47
C GLN A 410 6.46 -20.81 3.89
N ILE A 411 6.42 -19.80 4.74
CA ILE A 411 6.44 -18.39 4.34
C ILE A 411 7.88 -17.89 4.22
N ARG A 412 8.71 -18.11 5.22
CA ARG A 412 10.14 -17.78 5.19
C ARG A 412 10.95 -19.01 4.83
N ARG A 413 11.59 -18.97 3.67
CA ARG A 413 12.27 -20.11 3.04
C ARG A 413 13.70 -19.75 2.67
N PRO A 414 14.67 -19.91 3.61
CA PRO A 414 16.08 -19.62 3.34
C PRO A 414 16.68 -20.41 2.19
N ASP A 415 16.22 -21.66 1.99
CA ASP A 415 16.65 -22.51 0.89
C ASP A 415 16.40 -21.90 -0.49
N LEU A 416 15.37 -21.06 -0.66
CA LEU A 416 15.10 -20.39 -1.93
C LEU A 416 16.22 -19.44 -2.38
N ALA A 417 17.09 -19.00 -1.48
CA ALA A 417 18.28 -18.21 -1.83
C ALA A 417 19.29 -19.00 -2.68
N SER A 418 19.29 -20.33 -2.59
CA SER A 418 20.16 -21.22 -3.35
C SER A 418 19.63 -21.58 -4.74
N TYR A 419 18.35 -21.34 -5.01
CA TYR A 419 17.73 -21.66 -6.30
C TYR A 419 17.91 -20.53 -7.31
N ALA A 420 18.77 -20.71 -8.29
CA ALA A 420 19.12 -19.68 -9.28
C ALA A 420 17.92 -19.11 -10.06
N SER A 421 16.84 -19.90 -10.21
CA SER A 421 15.60 -19.46 -10.86
C SER A 421 14.68 -18.64 -9.95
N SER A 422 14.92 -18.65 -8.64
CA SER A 422 14.07 -17.90 -7.68
C SER A 422 14.36 -16.39 -7.71
N PRO A 423 13.34 -15.52 -7.64
CA PRO A 423 13.55 -14.09 -7.38
C PRO A 423 14.30 -13.82 -6.07
N MET A 424 14.33 -14.79 -5.16
CA MET A 424 15.02 -14.71 -3.88
C MET A 424 16.49 -15.14 -3.95
N ALA A 425 16.94 -15.67 -5.11
CA ALA A 425 18.30 -16.18 -5.29
C ALA A 425 19.36 -15.14 -4.89
N LYS A 426 20.25 -15.51 -3.97
CA LYS A 426 21.35 -14.68 -3.47
C LYS A 426 20.93 -13.33 -2.85
N ARG A 427 19.62 -13.10 -2.59
CA ARG A 427 19.08 -11.82 -2.12
C ARG A 427 18.60 -11.85 -0.67
N SER A 428 18.29 -13.00 -0.13
CA SER A 428 17.82 -13.12 1.25
C SER A 428 18.35 -14.38 1.92
N GLY A 429 19.23 -14.20 2.88
CA GLY A 429 19.73 -15.31 3.71
C GLY A 429 18.69 -15.81 4.73
N SER A 430 17.75 -14.97 5.16
CA SER A 430 16.67 -15.31 6.08
C SER A 430 15.47 -15.98 5.41
N GLY A 431 15.41 -15.97 4.08
CA GLY A 431 14.26 -16.43 3.31
C GLY A 431 13.10 -15.43 3.24
N SER A 432 13.29 -14.18 3.65
CA SER A 432 12.29 -13.13 3.59
C SER A 432 12.17 -12.54 2.18
N ALA A 433 10.95 -12.50 1.63
CA ALA A 433 10.67 -11.83 0.36
C ALA A 433 10.82 -10.30 0.46
N LEU A 434 10.64 -9.71 1.63
CA LEU A 434 10.87 -8.28 1.89
C LEU A 434 12.35 -7.93 1.79
N GLU A 435 13.23 -8.76 2.37
CA GLU A 435 14.68 -8.58 2.27
C GLU A 435 15.16 -8.77 0.82
N ALA A 436 14.65 -9.81 0.14
CA ALA A 436 14.95 -10.05 -1.25
C ALA A 436 14.52 -8.88 -2.15
N PHE A 437 13.37 -8.27 -1.89
CA PHE A 437 12.91 -7.09 -2.60
C PHE A 437 13.81 -5.88 -2.33
N ALA A 438 14.22 -5.64 -1.08
CA ALA A 438 15.13 -4.55 -0.74
C ALA A 438 16.51 -4.74 -1.40
N ALA A 439 17.03 -5.98 -1.43
CA ALA A 439 18.27 -6.31 -2.15
C ALA A 439 18.12 -6.06 -3.66
N PHE A 440 17.02 -6.50 -4.27
CA PHE A 440 16.71 -6.23 -5.67
C PHE A 440 16.64 -4.73 -5.97
N ALA A 441 16.04 -3.93 -5.09
CA ALA A 441 16.03 -2.49 -5.24
C ALA A 441 17.46 -1.90 -5.28
N ARG A 442 18.36 -2.40 -4.41
CA ARG A 442 19.77 -1.97 -4.42
C ARG A 442 20.50 -2.37 -5.71
N GLU A 443 20.23 -3.55 -6.26
CA GLU A 443 20.75 -3.99 -7.58
C GLU A 443 20.30 -3.04 -8.69
N LYS A 444 19.09 -2.47 -8.58
CA LYS A 444 18.51 -1.52 -9.54
C LYS A 444 18.89 -0.06 -9.28
N GLY A 445 19.90 0.19 -8.47
CA GLY A 445 20.45 1.52 -8.25
C GLY A 445 19.79 2.34 -7.13
N PHE A 446 18.84 1.78 -6.40
CA PHE A 446 18.35 2.42 -5.19
C PHE A 446 19.38 2.30 -4.07
N ARG A 447 19.54 3.34 -3.28
CA ARG A 447 20.47 3.39 -2.15
C ARG A 447 19.74 3.80 -0.88
N GLU A 448 20.22 3.34 0.26
CA GLU A 448 19.69 3.82 1.53
C GLU A 448 19.91 5.33 1.66
N VAL A 449 18.92 6.01 2.17
CA VAL A 449 18.96 7.47 2.37
C VAL A 449 20.19 7.93 3.18
N ARG A 450 20.76 7.05 4.01
CA ARG A 450 21.97 7.33 4.78
C ARG A 450 23.27 7.32 3.95
N ALA A 451 23.21 6.75 2.77
CA ALA A 451 24.32 6.60 1.84
C ALA A 451 24.23 7.55 0.63
N LEU A 452 23.25 8.46 0.66
CA LEU A 452 23.10 9.56 -0.29
C LEU A 452 23.70 10.84 0.29
#